data_7b789c47ab2a3ed9347d46d652eac201
#
_entry.id   7b789c47ab2a3ed9347d46d652eac201
#
_cell.length_a   1.000
_cell.length_b   1.000
_cell.length_c   1.000
_cell.angle_alpha   90.00
_cell.angle_beta   90.00
_cell.angle_gamma   90.00
#
_symmetry.space_group_name_H-M   'P 1'
#
loop_
_entity.id
_entity.type
_entity.pdbx_description
1 polymer ?
#
loop_
_entity_poly.entity_id
_entity_poly.type
_entity_poly.pdbx_seq_one_letter_code
_entity_poly.pdbx_strand_id
1 'polypeptide(L)'
;MDIALPELEHINRQLASLERPKKPKMLVVDDEPDNLDLLYRTFRRDFNVLRAESGVMALEVLAAEGEVAVIISDQRMPEMKGTEFLSKTVPQFPDTMRIILTGFTDVEDLVDAINSGQVYKYITKPWDPNELKAVVQRAVETYDVQKHRTEELRRAQSQTILLGTLVKVTQEATGLEQALEAIAKTFGETYEADGCTLHLVEAGKPGTLQGNYGTALPSLGDDPVVQEAIATQKPQVKVNESAEEGVLAHLVLPVLFQSASIAVLSLRWGKPFSLQEDELLRLYLAAQQIALALTCVRFGRDWRVAA
;
A
#
# COMPACT_ATOMS: atom_id res chain seq x y z
N MET A 1 -8.54 24.67 3.03
CA MET A 1 -7.85 25.41 1.95
C MET A 1 -7.52 24.34 0.90
N ASP A 2 -8.42 24.16 -0.05
CA ASP A 2 -8.22 23.16 -1.10
C ASP A 2 -7.18 23.70 -2.08
N ILE A 3 -5.96 23.17 -2.00
CA ILE A 3 -4.92 23.44 -3.00
C ILE A 3 -5.20 22.48 -4.15
N ALA A 4 -6.14 22.84 -5.00
CA ALA A 4 -6.33 22.16 -6.27
C ALA A 4 -5.17 22.54 -7.18
N LEU A 5 -4.27 21.59 -7.42
CA LEU A 5 -3.20 21.72 -8.41
C LEU A 5 -3.64 20.95 -9.66
N PRO A 6 -4.05 21.61 -10.75
CA PRO A 6 -4.56 20.95 -11.97
C PRO A 6 -3.58 19.91 -12.53
N GLU A 7 -2.29 20.11 -12.30
CA GLU A 7 -1.24 19.16 -12.70
C GLU A 7 -1.35 17.81 -11.97
N LEU A 8 -1.71 17.83 -10.66
CA LEU A 8 -1.87 16.61 -9.87
C LEU A 8 -3.13 15.84 -10.25
N GLU A 9 -4.21 16.51 -10.65
CA GLU A 9 -5.42 15.85 -11.15
C GLU A 9 -5.16 15.04 -12.42
N HIS A 10 -4.31 15.57 -13.32
CA HIS A 10 -3.93 14.85 -14.53
C HIS A 10 -3.11 13.59 -14.18
N ILE A 11 -2.14 13.73 -13.29
CA ILE A 11 -1.31 12.62 -12.80
C ILE A 11 -2.18 11.58 -12.12
N ASN A 12 -3.08 12.00 -11.23
CA ASN A 12 -3.99 11.09 -10.53
C ASN A 12 -4.84 10.28 -11.50
N ARG A 13 -5.39 10.89 -12.55
CA ARG A 13 -6.16 10.18 -13.59
C ARG A 13 -5.31 9.15 -14.34
N GLN A 14 -4.05 9.44 -14.62
CA GLN A 14 -3.15 8.48 -15.26
C GLN A 14 -2.80 7.31 -14.32
N LEU A 15 -2.51 7.57 -13.06
CA LEU A 15 -2.22 6.54 -12.07
C LEU A 15 -3.44 5.67 -11.78
N ALA A 16 -4.63 6.28 -11.67
CA ALA A 16 -5.89 5.56 -11.48
C ALA A 16 -6.22 4.60 -12.63
N SER A 17 -5.69 4.84 -13.84
CA SER A 17 -5.85 3.92 -14.97
C SER A 17 -5.14 2.57 -14.77
N LEU A 18 -4.18 2.50 -13.85
CA LEU A 18 -3.51 1.26 -13.44
C LEU A 18 -4.33 0.44 -12.46
N GLU A 19 -5.28 1.06 -11.77
CA GLU A 19 -6.18 0.40 -10.84
C GLU A 19 -7.29 -0.31 -11.62
N ARG A 20 -7.17 -1.62 -11.76
CA ARG A 20 -8.32 -2.44 -12.15
C ARG A 20 -9.13 -2.73 -10.89
N PRO A 21 -10.44 -2.43 -10.84
CA PRO A 21 -11.27 -2.82 -9.72
C PRO A 21 -11.21 -4.35 -9.58
N LYS A 22 -10.46 -4.81 -8.59
CA LYS A 22 -10.37 -6.24 -8.28
C LYS A 22 -11.52 -6.59 -7.36
N LYS A 23 -12.23 -7.67 -7.69
CA LYS A 23 -13.20 -8.24 -6.74
C LYS A 23 -12.48 -8.53 -5.42
N PRO A 24 -13.11 -8.26 -4.25
CA PRO A 24 -12.51 -8.62 -2.98
C PRO A 24 -12.26 -10.13 -2.94
N LYS A 25 -11.13 -10.53 -2.34
CA LYS A 25 -10.80 -11.94 -2.14
C LYS A 25 -11.63 -12.49 -1.00
N MET A 26 -12.08 -13.73 -1.15
CA MET A 26 -12.77 -14.50 -0.12
C MET A 26 -12.14 -15.89 -0.06
N LEU A 27 -11.97 -16.44 1.13
CA LEU A 27 -11.55 -17.83 1.33
C LEU A 27 -12.71 -18.63 1.89
N VAL A 28 -13.02 -19.77 1.26
CA VAL A 28 -14.00 -20.76 1.74
C VAL A 28 -13.27 -22.04 2.09
N VAL A 29 -13.57 -22.60 3.27
CA VAL A 29 -12.90 -23.76 3.85
C VAL A 29 -13.93 -24.76 4.35
N ASP A 30 -13.97 -25.94 3.76
CA ASP A 30 -14.88 -27.04 4.15
C ASP A 30 -14.26 -28.34 3.63
N ASP A 31 -14.28 -29.42 4.42
CA ASP A 31 -13.72 -30.72 4.03
C ASP A 31 -14.64 -31.49 3.07
N GLU A 32 -15.88 -31.05 2.90
CA GLU A 32 -16.82 -31.61 1.94
C GLU A 32 -16.77 -30.84 0.60
N PRO A 33 -16.34 -31.47 -0.53
CA PRO A 33 -16.24 -30.81 -1.83
C PRO A 33 -17.55 -30.20 -2.33
N ASP A 34 -18.69 -30.83 -2.01
CA ASP A 34 -20.02 -30.32 -2.41
C ASP A 34 -20.36 -29.00 -1.74
N ASN A 35 -19.95 -28.83 -0.48
CA ASN A 35 -20.12 -27.55 0.25
C ASN A 35 -19.22 -26.47 -0.34
N LEU A 36 -17.95 -26.77 -0.65
CA LEU A 36 -17.04 -25.85 -1.33
C LEU A 36 -17.59 -25.40 -2.68
N ASP A 37 -18.13 -26.32 -3.47
CA ASP A 37 -18.74 -26.01 -4.77
C ASP A 37 -19.98 -25.12 -4.62
N LEU A 38 -20.81 -25.39 -3.61
CA LEU A 38 -21.99 -24.58 -3.33
C LEU A 38 -21.60 -23.14 -2.95
N LEU A 39 -20.65 -22.99 -2.01
CA LEU A 39 -20.14 -21.69 -1.59
C LEU A 39 -19.49 -20.93 -2.77
N TYR A 40 -18.65 -21.61 -3.55
CA TYR A 40 -18.04 -21.05 -4.75
C TYR A 40 -19.10 -20.50 -5.73
N ARG A 41 -20.10 -21.28 -6.09
CA ARG A 41 -21.18 -20.85 -7.00
C ARG A 41 -21.98 -19.69 -6.44
N THR A 42 -22.15 -19.64 -5.11
CA THR A 42 -22.89 -18.58 -4.42
C THR A 42 -22.17 -17.23 -4.51
N PHE A 43 -20.82 -17.21 -4.42
CA PHE A 43 -20.06 -15.97 -4.24
C PHE A 43 -19.18 -15.58 -5.44
N ARG A 44 -18.87 -16.45 -6.42
CA ARG A 44 -17.94 -16.17 -7.53
C ARG A 44 -18.30 -14.96 -8.41
N ARG A 45 -19.54 -14.48 -8.36
CA ARG A 45 -19.96 -13.29 -9.11
C ARG A 45 -19.43 -12.01 -8.47
N ASP A 46 -19.38 -11.97 -7.15
CA ASP A 46 -19.09 -10.78 -6.37
C ASP A 46 -17.67 -10.80 -5.81
N PHE A 47 -17.07 -11.99 -5.66
CA PHE A 47 -15.76 -12.22 -5.06
C PHE A 47 -14.80 -12.99 -5.97
N ASN A 48 -13.50 -12.82 -5.73
CA ASN A 48 -12.47 -13.77 -6.10
C ASN A 48 -12.39 -14.84 -5.00
N VAL A 49 -13.04 -15.99 -5.24
CA VAL A 49 -13.22 -17.05 -4.24
C VAL A 49 -12.06 -18.04 -4.29
N LEU A 50 -11.27 -18.07 -3.24
CA LEU A 50 -10.24 -19.06 -2.96
C LEU A 50 -10.89 -20.23 -2.19
N ARG A 51 -10.39 -21.45 -2.37
CA ARG A 51 -10.95 -22.67 -1.78
C ARG A 51 -9.87 -23.48 -1.09
N ALA A 52 -10.21 -24.08 0.06
CA ALA A 52 -9.34 -25.01 0.76
C ALA A 52 -10.19 -26.14 1.39
N GLU A 53 -9.69 -27.38 1.33
CA GLU A 53 -10.37 -28.55 1.84
C GLU A 53 -10.02 -28.86 3.31
N SER A 54 -9.16 -28.05 3.93
CA SER A 54 -8.78 -28.19 5.34
C SER A 54 -8.24 -26.87 5.89
N GLY A 55 -8.19 -26.75 7.24
CA GLY A 55 -7.58 -25.61 7.91
C GLY A 55 -6.09 -25.43 7.60
N VAL A 56 -5.36 -26.53 7.41
CA VAL A 56 -3.92 -26.50 7.04
C VAL A 56 -3.74 -25.91 5.64
N MET A 57 -4.48 -26.44 4.66
CA MET A 57 -4.46 -25.92 3.28
C MET A 57 -4.89 -24.45 3.22
N ALA A 58 -5.86 -24.07 4.04
CA ALA A 58 -6.32 -22.67 4.13
C ALA A 58 -5.21 -21.71 4.60
N LEU A 59 -4.37 -22.13 5.55
CA LEU A 59 -3.21 -21.34 5.98
C LEU A 59 -2.16 -21.22 4.87
N GLU A 60 -1.92 -22.27 4.08
CA GLU A 60 -1.02 -22.22 2.92
C GLU A 60 -1.54 -21.28 1.83
N VAL A 61 -2.85 -21.33 1.55
CA VAL A 61 -3.50 -20.42 0.60
C VAL A 61 -3.35 -18.96 1.06
N LEU A 62 -3.56 -18.67 2.35
CA LEU A 62 -3.38 -17.32 2.89
C LEU A 62 -1.93 -16.85 2.85
N ALA A 63 -0.97 -17.76 3.07
CA ALA A 63 0.46 -17.44 2.97
C ALA A 63 0.87 -17.07 1.53
N ALA A 64 0.28 -17.71 0.52
CA ALA A 64 0.56 -17.47 -0.90
C ALA A 64 -0.19 -16.27 -1.47
N GLU A 65 -1.47 -16.13 -1.14
CA GLU A 65 -2.40 -15.15 -1.73
C GLU A 65 -2.51 -13.85 -0.93
N GLY A 66 -2.07 -13.88 0.34
CA GLY A 66 -2.18 -12.75 1.27
C GLY A 66 -3.58 -12.58 1.84
N GLU A 67 -3.86 -11.40 2.33
CA GLU A 67 -5.10 -11.05 3.01
C GLU A 67 -6.35 -11.21 2.13
N VAL A 68 -7.44 -11.67 2.76
CA VAL A 68 -8.77 -11.78 2.17
C VAL A 68 -9.78 -10.97 2.98
N ALA A 69 -10.82 -10.44 2.34
CA ALA A 69 -11.84 -9.66 3.03
C ALA A 69 -12.66 -10.53 4.00
N VAL A 70 -13.04 -11.74 3.57
CA VAL A 70 -13.88 -12.65 4.34
C VAL A 70 -13.33 -14.07 4.26
N ILE A 71 -13.33 -14.77 5.39
CA ILE A 71 -13.14 -16.22 5.48
C ILE A 71 -14.46 -16.84 5.92
N ILE A 72 -14.91 -17.86 5.22
CA ILE A 72 -16.01 -18.74 5.62
C ILE A 72 -15.42 -20.11 5.86
N SER A 73 -15.53 -20.64 7.07
CA SER A 73 -14.97 -21.96 7.44
C SER A 73 -16.03 -22.84 8.05
N ASP A 74 -16.02 -24.11 7.67
CA ASP A 74 -16.71 -25.13 8.47
C ASP A 74 -16.04 -25.26 9.84
N GLN A 75 -16.83 -25.65 10.85
CA GLN A 75 -16.35 -25.88 12.21
C GLN A 75 -15.72 -27.27 12.36
N ARG A 76 -16.32 -28.29 11.73
CA ARG A 76 -15.90 -29.67 11.93
C ARG A 76 -15.08 -30.17 10.75
N MET A 77 -13.79 -29.94 10.81
CA MET A 77 -12.85 -30.45 9.79
C MET A 77 -11.85 -31.42 10.43
N PRO A 78 -11.32 -32.39 9.68
CA PRO A 78 -10.22 -33.24 10.12
C PRO A 78 -8.99 -32.40 10.54
N GLU A 79 -8.22 -32.89 11.49
CA GLU A 79 -6.95 -32.33 11.97
C GLU A 79 -7.04 -30.97 12.68
N MET A 80 -7.88 -30.04 12.21
CA MET A 80 -7.98 -28.68 12.74
C MET A 80 -9.42 -28.18 12.68
N LYS A 81 -10.01 -27.83 13.83
CA LYS A 81 -11.33 -27.20 13.88
C LYS A 81 -11.31 -25.81 13.23
N GLY A 82 -12.46 -25.37 12.69
CA GLY A 82 -12.61 -24.03 12.10
C GLY A 82 -12.22 -22.89 13.07
N THR A 83 -12.64 -22.98 14.35
CA THR A 83 -12.24 -22.01 15.38
C THR A 83 -10.73 -21.94 15.59
N GLU A 84 -10.04 -23.08 15.60
CA GLU A 84 -8.59 -23.13 15.73
C GLU A 84 -7.90 -22.53 14.50
N PHE A 85 -8.36 -22.89 13.29
CA PHE A 85 -7.87 -22.28 12.06
C PHE A 85 -8.01 -20.77 12.08
N LEU A 86 -9.24 -20.27 12.37
CA LEU A 86 -9.51 -18.84 12.35
C LEU A 86 -8.69 -18.07 13.38
N SER A 87 -8.47 -18.63 14.58
CA SER A 87 -7.65 -17.99 15.61
C SER A 87 -6.19 -17.78 15.16
N LYS A 88 -5.64 -18.72 14.37
CA LYS A 88 -4.28 -18.62 13.81
C LYS A 88 -4.16 -17.51 12.75
N THR A 89 -5.26 -17.09 12.14
CA THR A 89 -5.24 -16.02 11.12
C THR A 89 -5.29 -14.61 11.72
N VAL A 90 -5.75 -14.46 12.98
CA VAL A 90 -5.94 -13.14 13.63
C VAL A 90 -4.67 -12.29 13.68
N PRO A 91 -3.49 -12.84 14.09
CA PRO A 91 -2.28 -12.03 14.21
C PRO A 91 -1.76 -11.47 12.88
N GLN A 92 -1.97 -12.19 11.78
CA GLN A 92 -1.45 -11.81 10.46
C GLN A 92 -2.47 -10.97 9.67
N PHE A 93 -3.75 -11.23 9.86
CA PHE A 93 -4.84 -10.61 9.11
C PHE A 93 -5.93 -10.10 10.05
N PRO A 94 -5.66 -9.10 10.90
CA PRO A 94 -6.58 -8.64 11.94
C PRO A 94 -7.90 -8.12 11.36
N ASP A 95 -7.87 -7.47 10.22
CA ASP A 95 -9.05 -6.84 9.59
C ASP A 95 -9.96 -7.85 8.87
N THR A 96 -9.47 -9.06 8.52
CA THR A 96 -10.26 -10.10 7.85
C THR A 96 -11.49 -10.49 8.67
N MET A 97 -12.66 -10.51 8.04
CA MET A 97 -13.91 -10.97 8.66
C MET A 97 -14.02 -12.50 8.62
N ARG A 98 -14.30 -13.11 9.78
CA ARG A 98 -14.29 -14.57 9.99
C ARG A 98 -15.69 -15.06 10.30
N ILE A 99 -16.22 -15.94 9.44
CA ILE A 99 -17.55 -16.54 9.57
C ILE A 99 -17.38 -18.04 9.72
N ILE A 100 -18.09 -18.65 10.70
CA ILE A 100 -18.13 -20.10 10.89
C ILE A 100 -19.48 -20.63 10.44
N LEU A 101 -19.44 -21.72 9.67
CA LEU A 101 -20.60 -22.57 9.42
C LEU A 101 -20.56 -23.75 10.40
N THR A 102 -21.67 -24.02 11.11
CA THR A 102 -21.67 -25.01 12.19
C THR A 102 -22.99 -25.79 12.27
N GLY A 103 -22.94 -27.01 12.77
CA GLY A 103 -24.13 -27.75 13.22
C GLY A 103 -24.62 -27.26 14.59
N PHE A 104 -25.85 -27.62 14.94
CA PHE A 104 -26.50 -27.18 16.20
C PHE A 104 -25.75 -27.58 17.49
N THR A 105 -24.86 -28.57 17.45
CA THR A 105 -24.22 -29.14 18.65
C THR A 105 -22.95 -28.42 19.11
N ASP A 106 -22.42 -27.48 18.33
CA ASP A 106 -21.08 -26.89 18.56
C ASP A 106 -21.14 -25.42 19.02
N VAL A 107 -22.33 -24.95 19.36
CA VAL A 107 -22.53 -23.52 19.68
C VAL A 107 -21.79 -23.08 20.95
N GLU A 108 -21.64 -23.98 21.94
CA GLU A 108 -20.92 -23.67 23.19
C GLU A 108 -19.42 -23.37 22.95
N ASP A 109 -18.76 -24.15 22.09
CA ASP A 109 -17.35 -23.92 21.70
C ASP A 109 -17.16 -22.59 20.94
N LEU A 110 -18.21 -22.05 20.33
CA LEU A 110 -18.17 -20.82 19.51
C LEU A 110 -18.33 -19.55 20.34
N VAL A 111 -18.97 -19.63 21.50
CA VAL A 111 -19.24 -18.44 22.36
C VAL A 111 -17.92 -17.77 22.76
N ASP A 112 -16.91 -18.55 23.14
CA ASP A 112 -15.61 -18.03 23.52
C ASP A 112 -14.87 -17.40 22.34
N ALA A 113 -14.95 -18.01 21.16
CA ALA A 113 -14.32 -17.48 19.94
C ALA A 113 -14.96 -16.16 19.47
N ILE A 114 -16.27 -16.00 19.66
CA ILE A 114 -16.99 -14.76 19.37
C ILE A 114 -16.64 -13.68 20.40
N ASN A 115 -16.70 -14.02 21.68
CA ASN A 115 -16.43 -13.07 22.78
C ASN A 115 -14.99 -12.55 22.76
N SER A 116 -14.03 -13.37 22.28
CA SER A 116 -12.63 -12.97 22.07
C SER A 116 -12.38 -12.18 20.77
N GLY A 117 -13.42 -11.92 19.97
CA GLY A 117 -13.31 -11.19 18.70
C GLY A 117 -12.65 -11.96 17.56
N GLN A 118 -12.44 -13.27 17.72
CA GLN A 118 -11.81 -14.10 16.69
C GLN A 118 -12.77 -14.47 15.56
N VAL A 119 -14.08 -14.47 15.83
CA VAL A 119 -15.15 -14.81 14.88
C VAL A 119 -16.14 -13.64 14.80
N TYR A 120 -16.40 -13.16 13.60
CA TYR A 120 -17.37 -12.12 13.34
C TYR A 120 -18.82 -12.62 13.55
N LYS A 121 -19.12 -13.80 13.00
CA LYS A 121 -20.44 -14.44 13.11
C LYS A 121 -20.38 -15.94 12.86
N TYR A 122 -21.28 -16.70 13.47
CA TYR A 122 -21.56 -18.08 13.08
C TYR A 122 -22.92 -18.18 12.38
N ILE A 123 -23.08 -19.21 11.56
CA ILE A 123 -24.32 -19.54 10.85
C ILE A 123 -24.53 -21.05 10.98
N THR A 124 -25.73 -21.44 11.39
CA THR A 124 -26.08 -22.85 11.57
C THR A 124 -26.44 -23.52 10.24
N LYS A 125 -25.93 -24.74 10.05
CA LYS A 125 -26.32 -25.62 8.93
C LYS A 125 -27.66 -26.30 9.24
N PRO A 126 -28.61 -26.45 8.29
CA PRO A 126 -28.55 -25.94 6.91
C PRO A 126 -28.79 -24.44 6.86
N TRP A 127 -28.05 -23.72 6.01
CA TRP A 127 -28.16 -22.25 5.86
C TRP A 127 -28.91 -21.87 4.58
N ASP A 128 -29.61 -20.74 4.63
CA ASP A 128 -30.24 -20.12 3.47
C ASP A 128 -29.20 -19.29 2.68
N PRO A 129 -29.08 -19.48 1.35
CA PRO A 129 -28.12 -18.73 0.53
C PRO A 129 -28.29 -17.22 0.59
N ASN A 130 -29.50 -16.69 0.73
CA ASN A 130 -29.73 -15.27 0.77
C ASN A 130 -29.38 -14.69 2.15
N GLU A 131 -29.65 -15.45 3.22
CA GLU A 131 -29.23 -15.07 4.58
C GLU A 131 -27.70 -15.02 4.66
N LEU A 132 -27.01 -16.06 4.15
CA LEU A 132 -25.56 -16.10 4.12
C LEU A 132 -24.98 -14.93 3.32
N LYS A 133 -25.54 -14.63 2.14
CA LYS A 133 -25.13 -13.47 1.35
C LYS A 133 -25.27 -12.15 2.09
N ALA A 134 -26.39 -11.96 2.79
CA ALA A 134 -26.62 -10.74 3.56
C ALA A 134 -25.63 -10.58 4.73
N VAL A 135 -25.22 -11.69 5.36
CA VAL A 135 -24.18 -11.67 6.40
C VAL A 135 -22.82 -11.35 5.81
N VAL A 136 -22.46 -11.98 4.69
CA VAL A 136 -21.18 -11.74 4.00
C VAL A 136 -21.09 -10.29 3.52
N GLN A 137 -22.16 -9.73 2.97
CA GLN A 137 -22.19 -8.35 2.52
C GLN A 137 -21.88 -7.38 3.68
N ARG A 138 -22.53 -7.57 4.84
CA ARG A 138 -22.24 -6.76 6.04
C ARG A 138 -20.82 -6.97 6.57
N ALA A 139 -20.30 -8.20 6.46
CA ALA A 139 -18.93 -8.49 6.85
C ALA A 139 -17.93 -7.71 5.95
N VAL A 140 -18.16 -7.68 4.63
CA VAL A 140 -17.33 -6.89 3.69
C VAL A 140 -17.40 -5.41 4.00
N GLU A 141 -18.58 -4.85 4.23
CA GLU A 141 -18.74 -3.44 4.60
C GLU A 141 -17.94 -3.11 5.89
N THR A 142 -17.96 -4.03 6.87
CA THR A 142 -17.17 -3.87 8.10
C THR A 142 -15.67 -3.96 7.82
N TYR A 143 -15.25 -4.92 7.00
CA TYR A 143 -13.86 -5.06 6.55
C TYR A 143 -13.36 -3.79 5.87
N ASP A 144 -14.11 -3.25 4.92
CA ASP A 144 -13.74 -2.05 4.18
C ASP A 144 -13.54 -0.85 5.10
N VAL A 145 -14.44 -0.67 6.08
CA VAL A 145 -14.33 0.41 7.08
C VAL A 145 -13.09 0.23 7.96
N GLN A 146 -12.85 -0.99 8.47
CA GLN A 146 -11.68 -1.27 9.31
C GLN A 146 -10.38 -1.12 8.52
N LYS A 147 -10.34 -1.66 7.31
CA LYS A 147 -9.19 -1.59 6.42
C LYS A 147 -8.83 -0.14 6.09
N HIS A 148 -9.84 0.65 5.72
CA HIS A 148 -9.64 2.07 5.42
C HIS A 148 -9.06 2.81 6.63
N ARG A 149 -9.59 2.58 7.82
CA ARG A 149 -9.08 3.19 9.06
C ARG A 149 -7.63 2.77 9.37
N THR A 150 -7.32 1.49 9.23
CA THR A 150 -5.96 0.97 9.46
C THR A 150 -4.96 1.59 8.47
N GLU A 151 -5.37 1.70 7.20
CA GLU A 151 -4.56 2.33 6.17
C GLU A 151 -4.35 3.83 6.42
N GLU A 152 -5.39 4.57 6.83
CA GLU A 152 -5.27 5.99 7.21
C GLU A 152 -4.26 6.20 8.34
N LEU A 153 -4.33 5.36 9.39
CA LEU A 153 -3.37 5.43 10.50
C LEU A 153 -1.94 5.15 10.03
N ARG A 154 -1.75 4.10 9.21
CA ARG A 154 -0.46 3.77 8.63
C ARG A 154 0.11 4.92 7.80
N ARG A 155 -0.73 5.54 6.97
CA ARG A 155 -0.37 6.70 6.14
C ARG A 155 0.06 7.90 6.98
N ALA A 156 -0.69 8.21 8.05
CA ALA A 156 -0.35 9.29 8.97
C ALA A 156 0.98 9.06 9.69
N GLN A 157 1.25 7.82 10.12
CA GLN A 157 2.52 7.44 10.72
C GLN A 157 3.69 7.57 9.73
N SER A 158 3.53 7.06 8.50
CA SER A 158 4.56 7.15 7.45
C SER A 158 4.89 8.62 7.12
N GLN A 159 3.89 9.49 7.06
CA GLN A 159 4.08 10.92 6.86
C GLN A 159 4.87 11.56 8.02
N THR A 160 4.59 11.16 9.26
CA THR A 160 5.32 11.65 10.42
C THR A 160 6.80 11.23 10.38
N ILE A 161 7.08 10.00 9.99
CA ILE A 161 8.46 9.49 9.81
C ILE A 161 9.18 10.30 8.72
N LEU A 162 8.52 10.55 7.60
CA LEU A 162 9.10 11.31 6.50
C LEU A 162 9.47 12.72 6.92
N LEU A 163 8.56 13.45 7.58
CA LEU A 163 8.83 14.78 8.08
C LEU A 163 9.94 14.77 9.14
N GLY A 164 9.92 13.79 10.04
CA GLY A 164 10.98 13.59 11.04
C GLY A 164 12.35 13.36 10.40
N THR A 165 12.41 12.61 9.30
CA THR A 165 13.66 12.40 8.55
C THR A 165 14.16 13.69 7.92
N LEU A 166 13.28 14.49 7.31
CA LEU A 166 13.67 15.78 6.74
C LEU A 166 14.25 16.72 7.82
N VAL A 167 13.63 16.78 9.00
CA VAL A 167 14.17 17.54 10.14
C VAL A 167 15.53 16.99 10.59
N LYS A 168 15.64 15.67 10.75
CA LYS A 168 16.88 15.02 11.18
C LYS A 168 18.03 15.27 10.20
N VAL A 169 17.75 15.21 8.91
CA VAL A 169 18.73 15.52 7.86
C VAL A 169 19.28 16.95 8.01
N THR A 170 18.43 17.94 8.32
CA THR A 170 18.89 19.32 8.53
C THR A 170 19.83 19.48 9.73
N GLN A 171 19.66 18.65 10.76
CA GLN A 171 20.40 18.71 12.01
C GLN A 171 21.69 17.90 12.01
N GLU A 172 21.64 16.69 11.42
CA GLU A 172 22.69 15.67 11.58
C GLU A 172 23.52 15.42 10.32
N ALA A 173 23.01 15.74 9.11
CA ALA A 173 23.72 15.43 7.88
C ALA A 173 25.06 16.18 7.81
N THR A 174 26.12 15.42 7.56
CA THR A 174 27.48 15.95 7.41
C THR A 174 27.76 16.45 5.98
N GLY A 175 26.91 16.12 5.03
CA GLY A 175 27.02 16.55 3.64
C GLY A 175 25.79 16.25 2.80
N LEU A 176 25.76 16.81 1.60
CA LEU A 176 24.64 16.66 0.67
C LEU A 176 24.42 15.21 0.24
N GLU A 177 25.47 14.43 0.01
CA GLU A 177 25.36 13.03 -0.41
C GLU A 177 24.61 12.19 0.62
N GLN A 178 24.98 12.28 1.88
CA GLN A 178 24.29 11.62 2.99
C GLN A 178 22.83 12.08 3.12
N ALA A 179 22.57 13.38 2.93
CA ALA A 179 21.24 13.93 2.96
C ALA A 179 20.35 13.37 1.83
N LEU A 180 20.89 13.35 0.60
CA LEU A 180 20.17 12.85 -0.57
C LEU A 180 19.81 11.36 -0.41
N GLU A 181 20.75 10.54 0.09
CA GLU A 181 20.53 9.12 0.31
C GLU A 181 19.46 8.86 1.38
N ALA A 182 19.54 9.54 2.52
CA ALA A 182 18.56 9.39 3.60
C ALA A 182 17.15 9.81 3.17
N ILE A 183 17.03 10.89 2.39
CA ILE A 183 15.75 11.37 1.87
C ILE A 183 15.20 10.38 0.83
N ALA A 184 16.00 9.96 -0.16
CA ALA A 184 15.58 9.04 -1.20
C ALA A 184 15.08 7.71 -0.60
N LYS A 185 15.81 7.18 0.38
CA LYS A 185 15.41 5.98 1.13
C LYS A 185 14.06 6.16 1.80
N THR A 186 13.88 7.22 2.57
CA THR A 186 12.64 7.46 3.31
C THR A 186 11.44 7.64 2.39
N PHE A 187 11.60 8.36 1.27
CA PHE A 187 10.52 8.50 0.28
C PHE A 187 10.20 7.16 -0.38
N GLY A 188 11.21 6.38 -0.79
CA GLY A 188 11.01 5.06 -1.37
C GLY A 188 10.24 4.11 -0.43
N GLU A 189 10.65 4.03 0.85
CA GLU A 189 9.98 3.22 1.87
C GLU A 189 8.55 3.70 2.17
N THR A 190 8.35 5.03 2.32
CA THR A 190 7.05 5.62 2.66
C THR A 190 6.00 5.36 1.59
N TYR A 191 6.39 5.45 0.32
CA TYR A 191 5.47 5.29 -0.83
C TYR A 191 5.59 3.92 -1.50
N GLU A 192 6.23 2.95 -0.84
CA GLU A 192 6.40 1.56 -1.31
C GLU A 192 6.90 1.48 -2.76
N ALA A 193 7.80 2.40 -3.14
CA ALA A 193 8.38 2.43 -4.46
C ALA A 193 9.47 1.35 -4.60
N ASP A 194 9.52 0.68 -5.75
CA ASP A 194 10.59 -0.29 -6.04
C ASP A 194 11.94 0.41 -6.26
N GLY A 195 11.91 1.70 -6.61
CA GLY A 195 13.08 2.56 -6.71
C GLY A 195 12.74 4.02 -6.47
N CYS A 196 13.63 4.72 -5.75
CA CYS A 196 13.56 6.16 -5.54
C CYS A 196 14.94 6.79 -5.75
N THR A 197 15.00 7.88 -6.48
CA THR A 197 16.24 8.62 -6.71
C THR A 197 15.99 10.11 -6.51
N LEU A 198 16.89 10.77 -5.78
CA LEU A 198 16.89 12.21 -5.59
C LEU A 198 18.18 12.79 -6.17
N HIS A 199 18.08 13.52 -7.28
CA HIS A 199 19.21 14.20 -7.92
C HIS A 199 19.21 15.69 -7.60
N LEU A 200 20.39 16.26 -7.36
CA LEU A 200 20.55 17.70 -7.46
C LEU A 200 20.46 18.16 -8.91
N VAL A 201 19.90 19.32 -9.14
CA VAL A 201 19.84 19.95 -10.47
C VAL A 201 20.94 21.02 -10.57
N GLU A 202 21.78 20.90 -11.60
CA GLU A 202 22.86 21.84 -11.91
C GLU A 202 22.70 22.32 -13.33
N ALA A 203 22.67 23.64 -13.52
CA ALA A 203 22.49 24.27 -14.85
C ALA A 203 21.28 23.71 -15.64
N GLY A 204 20.17 23.41 -14.95
CA GLY A 204 18.93 22.91 -15.57
C GLY A 204 18.99 21.43 -16.01
N LYS A 205 19.95 20.66 -15.52
CA LYS A 205 20.11 19.22 -15.79
C LYS A 205 20.34 18.45 -14.48
N PRO A 206 20.04 17.15 -14.44
CA PRO A 206 20.44 16.32 -13.31
C PRO A 206 21.96 16.35 -13.14
N GLY A 207 22.40 16.72 -11.93
CA GLY A 207 23.83 16.76 -11.55
C GLY A 207 24.38 15.37 -11.23
N THR A 208 25.64 15.33 -10.82
CA THR A 208 26.33 14.08 -10.44
C THR A 208 25.97 13.61 -9.03
N LEU A 209 25.58 14.52 -8.14
CA LEU A 209 25.20 14.19 -6.77
C LEU A 209 23.78 13.67 -6.72
N GLN A 210 23.62 12.44 -6.21
CA GLN A 210 22.33 11.75 -6.09
C GLN A 210 22.27 10.89 -4.84
N GLY A 211 21.06 10.66 -4.34
CA GLY A 211 20.73 9.62 -3.37
C GLY A 211 19.82 8.58 -4.02
N ASN A 212 20.04 7.31 -3.71
CA ASN A 212 19.31 6.19 -4.31
C ASN A 212 18.71 5.27 -3.26
N TYR A 213 17.56 4.67 -3.61
CA TYR A 213 16.90 3.61 -2.86
C TYR A 213 16.34 2.57 -3.83
N GLY A 214 16.46 1.29 -3.48
CA GLY A 214 15.90 0.18 -4.26
C GLY A 214 16.64 -0.05 -5.58
N THR A 215 15.90 -0.36 -6.63
CA THR A 215 16.47 -0.66 -7.95
C THR A 215 17.06 0.61 -8.56
N ALA A 216 18.38 0.61 -8.75
CA ALA A 216 19.09 1.71 -9.38
C ALA A 216 18.62 1.93 -10.83
N LEU A 217 18.51 3.20 -11.21
CA LEU A 217 18.19 3.62 -12.55
C LEU A 217 19.42 3.65 -13.48
N PRO A 218 19.29 3.23 -14.74
CA PRO A 218 20.19 3.72 -15.76
C PRO A 218 20.06 5.25 -15.80
N SER A 219 21.16 5.92 -16.16
CA SER A 219 21.33 7.38 -16.19
C SER A 219 20.02 8.19 -16.36
N LEU A 220 19.58 8.88 -15.31
CA LEU A 220 18.41 9.79 -15.35
C LEU A 220 18.66 11.02 -16.23
N GLY A 221 19.92 11.30 -16.60
CA GLY A 221 20.29 12.46 -17.41
C GLY A 221 19.64 12.49 -18.78
N ASP A 222 19.35 11.33 -19.33
CA ASP A 222 18.75 11.17 -20.66
C ASP A 222 17.26 10.80 -20.60
N ASP A 223 16.65 10.69 -19.39
CA ASP A 223 15.23 10.36 -19.27
C ASP A 223 14.36 11.59 -19.64
N PRO A 224 13.53 11.49 -20.70
CA PRO A 224 12.71 12.60 -21.17
C PRO A 224 11.74 13.11 -20.10
N VAL A 225 11.21 12.23 -19.23
CA VAL A 225 10.26 12.60 -18.16
C VAL A 225 10.95 13.48 -17.12
N VAL A 226 12.21 13.15 -16.80
CA VAL A 226 13.01 13.94 -15.86
C VAL A 226 13.38 15.31 -16.45
N GLN A 227 13.79 15.33 -17.72
CA GLN A 227 14.11 16.57 -18.42
C GLN A 227 12.89 17.50 -18.50
N GLU A 228 11.72 16.95 -18.83
CA GLU A 228 10.47 17.70 -18.91
C GLU A 228 10.06 18.27 -17.55
N ALA A 229 10.16 17.46 -16.47
CA ALA A 229 9.85 17.90 -15.12
C ALA A 229 10.73 19.06 -14.68
N ILE A 230 12.04 19.03 -14.99
CA ILE A 230 12.97 20.11 -14.67
C ILE A 230 12.67 21.37 -15.51
N ALA A 231 12.45 21.22 -16.82
CA ALA A 231 12.22 22.33 -17.73
C ALA A 231 10.88 23.03 -17.49
N THR A 232 9.82 22.27 -17.23
CA THR A 232 8.49 22.83 -16.97
C THR A 232 8.26 23.24 -15.53
N GLN A 233 9.12 22.76 -14.60
CA GLN A 233 8.95 22.90 -13.15
C GLN A 233 7.62 22.30 -12.63
N LYS A 234 7.08 21.33 -13.35
CA LYS A 234 5.82 20.64 -13.02
C LYS A 234 6.04 19.15 -12.80
N PRO A 235 5.24 18.54 -11.92
CA PRO A 235 5.21 17.08 -11.79
C PRO A 235 4.94 16.42 -13.13
N GLN A 236 5.63 15.31 -13.40
CA GLN A 236 5.46 14.50 -14.60
C GLN A 236 5.27 13.02 -14.21
N VAL A 237 4.47 12.30 -15.00
CA VAL A 237 4.29 10.86 -14.81
C VAL A 237 4.32 10.14 -16.16
N LYS A 238 4.96 8.98 -16.20
CA LYS A 238 4.89 8.03 -17.29
C LYS A 238 4.29 6.74 -16.78
N VAL A 239 3.23 6.28 -17.44
CA VAL A 239 2.53 5.03 -17.13
C VAL A 239 2.70 4.09 -18.32
N ASN A 240 3.11 2.85 -18.07
CA ASN A 240 3.22 1.81 -19.08
C ASN A 240 2.08 0.81 -18.91
N GLU A 241 1.41 0.41 -19.99
CA GLU A 241 0.31 -0.57 -19.97
C GLU A 241 0.77 -1.99 -19.58
N SER A 242 2.02 -2.29 -19.80
CA SER A 242 2.70 -3.51 -19.36
C SER A 242 4.01 -3.12 -18.68
N ALA A 243 4.48 -3.95 -17.74
CA ALA A 243 5.78 -3.74 -17.10
C ALA A 243 6.93 -4.02 -18.07
N GLU A 244 6.96 -3.33 -19.23
CA GLU A 244 8.10 -3.31 -20.11
C GLU A 244 9.27 -2.70 -19.32
N GLU A 245 10.40 -3.40 -19.29
CA GLU A 245 11.57 -3.04 -18.46
C GLU A 245 11.33 -3.07 -16.94
N GLY A 246 10.26 -3.72 -16.46
CA GLY A 246 9.98 -3.85 -15.02
C GLY A 246 9.42 -2.58 -14.35
N VAL A 247 9.00 -1.57 -15.11
CA VAL A 247 8.43 -0.32 -14.59
C VAL A 247 7.01 -0.12 -15.13
N LEU A 248 6.02 -0.07 -14.21
CA LEU A 248 4.61 0.25 -14.53
C LEU A 248 4.36 1.75 -14.48
N ALA A 249 4.94 2.44 -13.50
CA ALA A 249 4.80 3.88 -13.36
C ALA A 249 6.12 4.53 -12.93
N HIS A 250 6.37 5.70 -13.47
CA HIS A 250 7.49 6.57 -13.14
C HIS A 250 6.96 7.98 -12.87
N LEU A 251 6.97 8.40 -11.61
CA LEU A 251 6.56 9.73 -11.17
C LEU A 251 7.81 10.56 -10.88
N VAL A 252 7.86 11.76 -11.44
CA VAL A 252 8.96 12.71 -11.29
C VAL A 252 8.44 14.03 -10.73
N LEU A 253 9.00 14.45 -9.60
CA LEU A 253 8.62 15.66 -8.90
C LEU A 253 9.81 16.63 -8.87
N PRO A 254 9.71 17.83 -9.47
CA PRO A 254 10.71 18.86 -9.31
C PRO A 254 10.64 19.43 -7.90
N VAL A 255 11.80 19.59 -7.29
CA VAL A 255 11.98 20.23 -5.97
C VAL A 255 12.38 21.69 -6.19
N LEU A 256 11.46 22.59 -5.86
CA LEU A 256 11.61 24.01 -6.20
C LEU A 256 12.09 24.82 -4.99
N PHE A 257 13.04 25.73 -5.25
CA PHE A 257 13.45 26.76 -4.31
C PHE A 257 13.58 28.10 -5.04
N GLN A 258 12.84 29.12 -4.60
CA GLN A 258 12.81 30.45 -5.21
C GLN A 258 12.62 30.42 -6.74
N SER A 259 11.63 29.63 -7.19
CA SER A 259 11.29 29.45 -8.61
C SER A 259 12.38 28.78 -9.47
N ALA A 260 13.32 28.07 -8.85
CA ALA A 260 14.32 27.27 -9.55
C ALA A 260 14.22 25.80 -9.12
N SER A 261 14.35 24.87 -10.05
CA SER A 261 14.49 23.44 -9.74
C SER A 261 15.89 23.19 -9.17
N ILE A 262 16.00 22.90 -7.87
CA ILE A 262 17.28 22.64 -7.20
C ILE A 262 17.58 21.15 -7.08
N ALA A 263 16.53 20.32 -7.12
CA ALA A 263 16.62 18.87 -7.15
C ALA A 263 15.41 18.28 -7.90
N VAL A 264 15.48 17.02 -8.21
CA VAL A 264 14.38 16.25 -8.79
C VAL A 264 14.26 14.90 -8.08
N LEU A 265 13.05 14.62 -7.58
CA LEU A 265 12.68 13.36 -6.94
C LEU A 265 11.99 12.46 -7.96
N SER A 266 12.49 11.25 -8.12
CA SER A 266 11.98 10.23 -9.05
C SER A 266 11.56 8.99 -8.29
N LEU A 267 10.31 8.55 -8.45
CA LEU A 267 9.73 7.37 -7.82
C LEU A 267 9.24 6.42 -8.90
N ARG A 268 9.49 5.12 -8.71
CA ARG A 268 9.09 4.08 -9.66
C ARG A 268 8.47 2.88 -9.00
N TRP A 269 7.46 2.33 -9.69
CA TRP A 269 6.76 1.12 -9.31
C TRP A 269 6.73 0.15 -10.47
N GLY A 270 7.19 -1.06 -10.23
CA GLY A 270 7.13 -2.20 -11.17
C GLY A 270 5.92 -3.10 -10.94
N LYS A 271 5.19 -2.86 -9.84
CA LYS A 271 3.99 -3.60 -9.47
C LYS A 271 2.79 -2.67 -9.40
N PRO A 272 1.57 -3.19 -9.58
CA PRO A 272 0.37 -2.39 -9.36
C PRO A 272 0.35 -1.82 -7.93
N PHE A 273 0.19 -0.51 -7.84
CA PHE A 273 0.09 0.24 -6.59
C PHE A 273 -1.12 1.16 -6.67
N SER A 274 -1.58 1.65 -5.52
CA SER A 274 -2.64 2.66 -5.44
C SER A 274 -2.07 3.90 -4.77
N LEU A 275 -2.24 5.04 -5.42
CA LEU A 275 -1.89 6.34 -4.88
C LEU A 275 -3.12 7.25 -5.04
N GLN A 276 -3.81 7.50 -3.93
CA GLN A 276 -5.01 8.34 -3.95
C GLN A 276 -4.65 9.82 -4.12
N GLU A 277 -5.62 10.63 -4.52
CA GLU A 277 -5.40 12.05 -4.82
C GLU A 277 -4.79 12.82 -3.64
N ASP A 278 -5.28 12.57 -2.44
CA ASP A 278 -4.78 13.17 -1.22
C ASP A 278 -3.36 12.69 -0.84
N GLU A 279 -2.99 11.46 -1.20
CA GLU A 279 -1.62 10.94 -1.05
C GLU A 279 -0.65 11.56 -2.04
N LEU A 280 -1.08 11.72 -3.30
CA LEU A 280 -0.29 12.41 -4.31
C LEU A 280 -0.02 13.86 -3.92
N LEU A 281 -1.03 14.56 -3.38
CA LEU A 281 -0.86 15.92 -2.87
C LEU A 281 0.12 15.96 -1.70
N ARG A 282 0.01 15.04 -0.74
CA ARG A 282 0.95 14.94 0.40
C ARG A 282 2.37 14.63 -0.05
N LEU A 283 2.53 13.71 -1.00
CA LEU A 283 3.82 13.39 -1.61
C LEU A 283 4.45 14.62 -2.25
N TYR A 284 3.67 15.36 -3.05
CA TYR A 284 4.12 16.59 -3.69
C TYR A 284 4.56 17.64 -2.65
N LEU A 285 3.74 17.90 -1.64
CA LEU A 285 4.06 18.87 -0.59
C LEU A 285 5.31 18.47 0.22
N ALA A 286 5.46 17.18 0.52
CA ALA A 286 6.66 16.65 1.18
C ALA A 286 7.90 16.81 0.30
N ALA A 287 7.78 16.57 -1.01
CA ALA A 287 8.87 16.77 -1.96
C ALA A 287 9.32 18.25 -1.99
N GLN A 288 8.40 19.23 -1.88
CA GLN A 288 8.78 20.64 -1.81
C GLN A 288 9.56 20.99 -0.52
N GLN A 289 9.34 20.24 0.57
CA GLN A 289 10.09 20.46 1.82
C GLN A 289 11.55 19.98 1.73
N ILE A 290 11.87 19.10 0.78
CA ILE A 290 13.25 18.69 0.49
C ILE A 290 14.13 19.92 0.19
N ALA A 291 13.56 20.93 -0.49
CA ALA A 291 14.28 22.15 -0.83
C ALA A 291 14.84 22.86 0.42
N LEU A 292 14.05 22.97 1.48
CA LEU A 292 14.49 23.56 2.73
C LEU A 292 15.58 22.71 3.40
N ALA A 293 15.38 21.37 3.45
CA ALA A 293 16.35 20.46 4.04
C ALA A 293 17.71 20.56 3.33
N LEU A 294 17.74 20.47 2.00
CA LEU A 294 18.97 20.57 1.21
C LEU A 294 19.65 21.95 1.33
N THR A 295 18.86 23.01 1.37
CA THR A 295 19.36 24.37 1.57
C THR A 295 20.02 24.50 2.94
N CYS A 296 19.39 24.01 4.02
CA CYS A 296 19.97 24.01 5.36
C CYS A 296 21.27 23.20 5.42
N VAL A 297 21.35 22.03 4.79
CA VAL A 297 22.57 21.22 4.77
C VAL A 297 23.69 21.93 3.99
N ARG A 298 23.37 22.59 2.88
CA ARG A 298 24.33 23.32 2.05
C ARG A 298 24.91 24.52 2.76
N PHE A 299 24.08 25.35 3.40
CA PHE A 299 24.49 26.61 4.05
C PHE A 299 24.81 26.44 5.54
N GLY A 300 24.34 25.38 6.22
CA GLY A 300 24.62 25.13 7.64
C GLY A 300 26.10 24.84 7.93
N ARG A 301 26.94 24.57 6.93
CA ARG A 301 28.41 24.48 7.07
C ARG A 301 29.04 25.84 7.37
N ASP A 302 28.56 26.89 6.76
CA ASP A 302 29.11 28.24 6.93
C ASP A 302 28.90 28.75 8.36
N TRP A 303 27.81 28.35 9.01
CA TRP A 303 27.53 28.69 10.42
C TRP A 303 28.41 27.91 11.42
N ARG A 304 28.75 26.66 11.14
CA ARG A 304 29.61 25.84 12.03
C ARG A 304 31.08 26.24 11.97
N VAL A 305 31.51 26.91 10.93
CA VAL A 305 32.89 27.44 10.78
C VAL A 305 33.03 28.82 11.44
N ALA A 306 31.91 29.55 11.66
CA ALA A 306 31.88 30.87 12.26
C ALA A 306 31.59 30.88 13.79
N ALA A 307 31.25 29.72 14.37
CA ALA A 307 31.04 29.53 15.82
C ALA A 307 32.21 28.76 16.45
#